data_b2ceacfc05cbaa88614d112cc2fd8519
#
_entry.id   b2ceacfc05cbaa88614d112cc2fd8519
#
_cell.length_a   1.000
_cell.length_b   1.000
_cell.length_c   1.000
_cell.angle_alpha   90.00
_cell.angle_beta   90.00
_cell.angle_gamma   90.00
#
_symmetry.space_group_name_H-M   'P 1'
#
loop_
_entity.id
_entity.type
_entity.pdbx_description
1 polymer ?
#
loop_
_entity_poly.entity_id
_entity_poly.type
_entity_poly.pdbx_seq_one_letter_code
_entity_poly.pdbx_strand_id
1 'polypeptide(L)'
;MELEYWRPKRDEYFLAMASLVSLRATCRRRRVGCILVDSNRHVLATGYNGVARGADHCLDHPCAGAGYESGTGLEKCEAIHAEQNALLQCKDTSKIETAYITVSPCMTCVKLLMNTGCKRIVFLEEYVNLEAKNLWKGEWIYHGPIEHVYAEIGLVSAKRLSESRERKNHIIRLRDKRSIPDGTGSGGSQI
;
A
#
# COMPACT_ATOMS: atom_id res chain seq x y z
N MET A 1 2.02 -15.38 -29.58
CA MET A 1 1.15 -14.99 -28.47
C MET A 1 1.72 -13.68 -27.94
N GLU A 2 1.18 -12.56 -28.42
CA GLU A 2 1.57 -11.24 -27.94
C GLU A 2 1.21 -11.17 -26.46
N LEU A 3 2.18 -10.87 -25.62
CA LEU A 3 1.95 -10.55 -24.21
C LEU A 3 1.25 -9.19 -24.21
N GLU A 4 -0.05 -9.18 -24.04
CA GLU A 4 -0.81 -7.96 -23.82
C GLU A 4 -0.23 -7.29 -22.57
N TYR A 5 0.49 -6.17 -22.78
CA TYR A 5 1.17 -5.45 -21.71
C TYR A 5 0.14 -4.63 -20.95
N TRP A 6 -0.37 -5.19 -19.86
CA TRP A 6 -1.29 -4.50 -18.99
C TRP A 6 -0.59 -3.45 -18.11
N ARG A 7 -1.21 -2.29 -17.96
CA ARG A 7 -0.75 -1.20 -17.11
C ARG A 7 -1.93 -0.55 -16.41
N PRO A 8 -1.92 -0.40 -15.06
CA PRO A 8 -2.98 0.28 -14.33
C PRO A 8 -3.05 1.76 -14.75
N LYS A 9 -4.23 2.33 -14.70
CA LYS A 9 -4.42 3.77 -14.79
C LYS A 9 -3.71 4.45 -13.61
N ARG A 10 -3.44 5.73 -13.75
CA ARG A 10 -2.65 6.46 -12.76
C ARG A 10 -3.28 6.48 -11.37
N ASP A 11 -4.55 6.79 -11.29
CA ASP A 11 -5.26 6.84 -10.01
C ASP A 11 -5.31 5.43 -9.38
N GLU A 12 -5.54 4.39 -10.19
CA GLU A 12 -5.48 2.99 -9.75
C GLU A 12 -4.12 2.61 -9.16
N TYR A 13 -3.03 3.05 -9.79
CA TYR A 13 -1.67 2.80 -9.31
C TYR A 13 -1.43 3.39 -7.92
N PHE A 14 -1.77 4.67 -7.71
CA PHE A 14 -1.59 5.31 -6.41
C PHE A 14 -2.57 4.80 -5.36
N LEU A 15 -3.80 4.42 -5.74
CA LEU A 15 -4.74 3.78 -4.84
C LEU A 15 -4.29 2.37 -4.42
N ALA A 16 -3.67 1.61 -5.32
CA ALA A 16 -3.06 0.32 -4.98
C ALA A 16 -1.89 0.50 -3.99
N MET A 17 -1.07 1.54 -4.16
CA MET A 17 -0.05 1.90 -3.18
C MET A 17 -0.65 2.28 -1.83
N ALA A 18 -1.71 3.09 -1.80
CA ALA A 18 -2.42 3.45 -0.58
C ALA A 18 -2.96 2.20 0.14
N SER A 19 -3.49 1.24 -0.62
CA SER A 19 -3.97 -0.03 -0.08
C SER A 19 -2.82 -0.87 0.51
N LEU A 20 -1.68 -0.94 -0.15
CA LEU A 20 -0.50 -1.61 0.40
C LEU A 20 -0.04 -0.95 1.70
N VAL A 21 0.01 0.38 1.74
CA VAL A 21 0.36 1.15 2.94
C VAL A 21 -0.62 0.89 4.08
N SER A 22 -1.92 0.75 3.78
CA SER A 22 -2.95 0.46 4.79
C SER A 22 -2.73 -0.85 5.55
N LEU A 23 -2.01 -1.82 4.96
CA LEU A 23 -1.69 -3.09 5.62
C LEU A 23 -0.80 -2.92 6.86
N ARG A 24 -0.10 -1.77 6.96
CA ARG A 24 0.70 -1.40 8.14
C ARG A 24 -0.11 -0.79 9.26
N ALA A 25 -1.40 -0.49 9.05
CA ALA A 25 -2.26 0.11 10.05
C ALA A 25 -2.34 -0.74 11.32
N THR A 26 -2.27 -0.07 12.47
CA THR A 26 -2.32 -0.72 13.80
C THR A 26 -3.68 -0.55 14.49
N CYS A 27 -4.65 0.06 13.83
CA CYS A 27 -6.02 0.22 14.34
C CYS A 27 -6.84 -1.05 14.13
N ARG A 28 -7.54 -1.50 15.18
CA ARG A 28 -8.40 -2.69 15.15
C ARG A 28 -9.71 -2.47 14.39
N ARG A 29 -10.19 -1.23 14.31
CA ARG A 29 -11.50 -0.89 13.70
C ARG A 29 -11.44 -0.85 12.18
N ARG A 30 -10.42 -0.19 11.62
CA ARG A 30 -10.27 0.02 10.18
C ARG A 30 -8.80 0.21 9.81
N ARG A 31 -8.42 -0.28 8.64
CA ARG A 31 -7.11 -0.04 8.05
C ARG A 31 -7.24 0.99 6.97
N VAL A 32 -6.56 2.12 7.12
CA VAL A 32 -6.57 3.22 6.15
C VAL A 32 -5.13 3.54 5.75
N GLY A 33 -4.92 3.77 4.46
CA GLY A 33 -3.66 4.22 3.89
C GLY A 33 -3.86 5.50 3.08
N CYS A 34 -2.85 6.37 3.10
CA CYS A 34 -2.81 7.62 2.37
C CYS A 34 -1.47 7.78 1.65
N ILE A 35 -1.53 8.24 0.40
CA ILE A 35 -0.37 8.64 -0.42
C ILE A 35 -0.57 10.09 -0.83
N LEU A 36 0.41 10.96 -0.54
CA LEU A 36 0.44 12.34 -0.98
C LEU A 36 1.38 12.47 -2.19
N VAL A 37 0.90 13.11 -3.24
CA VAL A 37 1.58 13.17 -4.54
C VAL A 37 1.64 14.63 -5.02
N ASP A 38 2.77 15.02 -5.64
CA ASP A 38 2.93 16.34 -6.26
C ASP A 38 2.37 16.41 -7.69
N SER A 39 2.41 17.59 -8.31
CA SER A 39 1.96 17.83 -9.69
C SER A 39 2.77 17.02 -10.73
N ASN A 40 4.01 16.66 -10.42
CA ASN A 40 4.86 15.80 -11.25
C ASN A 40 4.62 14.31 -11.00
N ARG A 41 3.72 13.97 -10.05
CA ARG A 41 3.37 12.60 -9.67
C ARG A 41 4.45 11.87 -8.88
N HIS A 42 5.31 12.62 -8.20
CA HIS A 42 6.22 12.04 -7.23
C HIS A 42 5.47 11.83 -5.91
N VAL A 43 5.73 10.71 -5.27
CA VAL A 43 5.23 10.45 -3.91
C VAL A 43 6.00 11.34 -2.94
N LEU A 44 5.30 12.24 -2.27
CA LEU A 44 5.85 13.13 -1.26
C LEU A 44 5.90 12.49 0.12
N ALA A 45 4.84 11.77 0.47
CA ALA A 45 4.73 11.07 1.74
C ALA A 45 3.68 9.95 1.67
N THR A 46 3.79 9.02 2.61
CA THR A 46 2.82 7.95 2.85
C THR A 46 2.36 8.00 4.30
N GLY A 47 1.16 7.51 4.59
CA GLY A 47 0.66 7.41 5.95
C GLY A 47 -0.34 6.28 6.09
N TYR A 48 -0.38 5.67 7.25
CA TYR A 48 -1.40 4.72 7.66
C TYR A 48 -1.92 5.08 9.06
N ASN A 49 -3.13 4.67 9.38
CA ASN A 49 -3.69 4.99 10.69
C ASN A 49 -3.15 4.07 11.79
N GLY A 50 -2.83 4.67 12.93
CA GLY A 50 -2.25 3.95 14.07
C GLY A 50 -1.98 4.88 15.24
N VAL A 51 -1.67 4.30 16.39
CA VAL A 51 -1.33 5.02 17.60
C VAL A 51 -0.03 5.82 17.44
N ALA A 52 0.17 6.80 18.31
CA ALA A 52 1.39 7.59 18.36
C ALA A 52 2.62 6.72 18.66
N ARG A 53 3.81 7.21 18.28
CA ARG A 53 5.07 6.52 18.55
C ARG A 53 5.26 6.29 20.06
N GLY A 54 5.57 5.05 20.42
CA GLY A 54 5.78 4.64 21.81
C GLY A 54 4.53 4.21 22.55
N ALA A 55 3.34 4.36 21.94
CA ALA A 55 2.11 3.79 22.48
C ALA A 55 1.90 2.35 21.98
N ASP A 56 1.23 1.54 22.77
CA ASP A 56 0.90 0.15 22.41
C ASP A 56 -0.07 0.11 21.24
N HIS A 57 0.16 -0.82 20.32
CA HIS A 57 -0.71 -0.95 19.14
C HIS A 57 -2.12 -1.39 19.54
N CYS A 58 -3.14 -0.74 18.99
CA CYS A 58 -4.54 -1.08 19.24
C CYS A 58 -4.89 -2.53 18.81
N LEU A 59 -4.08 -3.17 17.96
CA LEU A 59 -4.21 -4.60 17.61
C LEU A 59 -3.90 -5.50 18.81
N ASP A 60 -2.92 -5.12 19.62
CA ASP A 60 -2.43 -5.88 20.77
C ASP A 60 -3.14 -5.44 22.05
N HIS A 61 -3.27 -4.13 22.24
CA HIS A 61 -3.93 -3.47 23.35
C HIS A 61 -5.05 -2.55 22.85
N PRO A 62 -6.30 -3.06 22.74
CA PRO A 62 -7.41 -2.29 22.21
C PRO A 62 -7.67 -1.01 23.00
N CYS A 63 -7.62 0.15 22.33
CA CYS A 63 -7.96 1.43 22.92
C CYS A 63 -9.46 1.52 23.30
N ALA A 64 -9.84 2.49 24.11
CA ALA A 64 -11.23 2.68 24.54
C ALA A 64 -12.23 2.85 23.37
N GLY A 65 -11.73 3.32 22.21
CA GLY A 65 -12.51 3.46 20.98
C GLY A 65 -12.68 2.17 20.18
N ALA A 66 -11.95 1.09 20.49
CA ALA A 66 -11.86 -0.11 19.63
C ALA A 66 -13.19 -0.88 19.47
N GLY A 67 -14.09 -0.79 20.43
CA GLY A 67 -15.39 -1.48 20.42
C GLY A 67 -16.52 -0.71 19.75
N TYR A 68 -16.29 0.55 19.34
CA TYR A 68 -17.33 1.36 18.72
C TYR A 68 -17.40 1.10 17.21
N GLU A 69 -18.60 1.28 16.64
CA GLU A 69 -18.79 1.24 15.20
C GLU A 69 -17.96 2.31 14.49
N SER A 70 -17.62 2.05 13.22
CA SER A 70 -16.88 3.02 12.39
C SER A 70 -17.64 4.35 12.31
N GLY A 71 -16.95 5.45 12.59
CA GLY A 71 -17.53 6.81 12.58
C GLY A 71 -18.08 7.27 13.92
N THR A 72 -18.15 6.40 14.95
CA THR A 72 -18.65 6.75 16.29
C THR A 72 -17.53 6.62 17.33
N GLY A 73 -17.68 7.28 18.51
CA GLY A 73 -16.71 7.24 19.59
C GLY A 73 -15.28 7.66 19.17
N LEU A 74 -15.18 8.60 18.23
CA LEU A 74 -13.89 9.04 17.67
C LEU A 74 -13.02 9.72 18.73
N GLU A 75 -13.63 10.37 19.70
CA GLU A 75 -12.97 11.01 20.86
C GLU A 75 -12.26 10.02 21.78
N LYS A 76 -12.63 8.73 21.69
CA LYS A 76 -12.02 7.62 22.45
C LYS A 76 -10.99 6.84 21.63
N CYS A 77 -10.85 7.17 20.34
CA CYS A 77 -9.90 6.49 19.44
C CYS A 77 -8.54 7.16 19.54
N GLU A 78 -7.51 6.40 19.88
CA GLU A 78 -6.13 6.89 20.02
C GLU A 78 -5.36 6.89 18.69
N ALA A 79 -5.97 6.43 17.62
CA ALA A 79 -5.30 6.37 16.31
C ALA A 79 -5.18 7.75 15.67
N ILE A 80 -3.98 8.13 15.28
CA ILE A 80 -3.71 9.20 14.33
C ILE A 80 -4.16 8.70 12.96
N HIS A 81 -4.87 9.53 12.19
CA HIS A 81 -5.40 9.14 10.89
C HIS A 81 -4.28 9.00 9.84
N ALA A 82 -4.54 8.25 8.78
CA ALA A 82 -3.57 8.00 7.71
C ALA A 82 -3.13 9.30 7.04
N GLU A 83 -4.06 10.23 6.79
CA GLU A 83 -3.80 11.54 6.21
C GLU A 83 -2.93 12.40 7.14
N GLN A 84 -3.22 12.38 8.44
CA GLN A 84 -2.42 13.10 9.44
C GLN A 84 -0.99 12.57 9.48
N ASN A 85 -0.82 11.24 9.51
CA ASN A 85 0.50 10.63 9.50
C ASN A 85 1.26 10.92 8.18
N ALA A 86 0.57 10.95 7.05
CA ALA A 86 1.18 11.35 5.78
C ALA A 86 1.63 12.82 5.80
N LEU A 87 0.79 13.73 6.32
CA LEU A 87 1.11 15.15 6.44
C LEU A 87 2.30 15.39 7.38
N LEU A 88 2.38 14.69 8.51
CA LEU A 88 3.51 14.77 9.45
C LEU A 88 4.84 14.31 8.83
N GLN A 89 4.81 13.44 7.83
CA GLN A 89 5.99 12.97 7.12
C GLN A 89 6.32 13.81 5.89
N CYS A 90 5.39 14.64 5.41
CA CYS A 90 5.56 15.46 4.23
C CYS A 90 6.45 16.67 4.55
N LYS A 91 7.59 16.80 3.86
CA LYS A 91 8.55 17.89 4.07
C LYS A 91 8.03 19.24 3.59
N ASP A 92 7.23 19.25 2.54
CA ASP A 92 6.69 20.47 1.93
C ASP A 92 5.23 20.21 1.51
N THR A 93 4.31 20.57 2.39
CA THR A 93 2.87 20.36 2.19
C THR A 93 2.29 21.27 1.11
N SER A 94 2.97 22.36 0.73
CA SER A 94 2.52 23.25 -0.34
C SER A 94 2.61 22.60 -1.73
N LYS A 95 3.44 21.57 -1.89
CA LYS A 95 3.61 20.81 -3.14
C LYS A 95 2.60 19.70 -3.35
N ILE A 96 1.80 19.39 -2.35
CA ILE A 96 0.78 18.35 -2.47
C ILE A 96 -0.24 18.79 -3.54
N GLU A 97 -0.42 17.97 -4.57
CA GLU A 97 -1.45 18.15 -5.60
C GLU A 97 -2.63 17.19 -5.38
N THR A 98 -2.33 15.92 -5.05
CA THR A 98 -3.36 14.89 -4.90
C THR A 98 -3.11 14.06 -3.64
N ALA A 99 -4.19 13.80 -2.89
CA ALA A 99 -4.23 12.82 -1.82
C ALA A 99 -5.00 11.57 -2.30
N TYR A 100 -4.32 10.42 -2.35
CA TYR A 100 -4.93 9.13 -2.62
C TYR A 100 -5.13 8.38 -1.32
N ILE A 101 -6.36 8.01 -1.02
CA ILE A 101 -6.73 7.47 0.30
C ILE A 101 -7.62 6.24 0.10
N THR A 102 -7.46 5.21 0.91
CA THR A 102 -8.33 4.01 0.78
C THR A 102 -9.78 4.29 1.17
N VAL A 103 -10.02 5.29 2.06
CA VAL A 103 -11.34 5.69 2.53
C VAL A 103 -11.42 7.21 2.53
N SER A 104 -12.53 7.81 2.08
CA SER A 104 -12.66 9.26 2.05
C SER A 104 -12.36 9.91 3.40
N PRO A 105 -11.67 11.06 3.42
CA PRO A 105 -11.20 11.67 4.66
C PRO A 105 -12.34 12.21 5.52
N CYS A 106 -12.16 12.17 6.83
CA CYS A 106 -13.07 12.81 7.77
C CYS A 106 -12.92 14.34 7.76
N MET A 107 -13.85 15.03 8.40
CA MET A 107 -13.87 16.49 8.51
C MET A 107 -12.54 17.11 8.98
N THR A 108 -11.90 16.49 9.98
CA THR A 108 -10.62 16.98 10.51
C THR A 108 -9.51 16.86 9.47
N CYS A 109 -9.42 15.74 8.77
CA CYS A 109 -8.41 15.52 7.73
C CYS A 109 -8.63 16.43 6.52
N VAL A 110 -9.89 16.68 6.13
CA VAL A 110 -10.21 17.66 5.08
C VAL A 110 -9.72 19.05 5.47
N LYS A 111 -9.98 19.52 6.70
CA LYS A 111 -9.49 20.82 7.19
C LYS A 111 -7.95 20.92 7.11
N LEU A 112 -7.24 19.86 7.44
CA LEU A 112 -5.78 19.83 7.34
C LEU A 112 -5.32 19.90 5.87
N LEU A 113 -5.92 19.11 4.98
CA LEU A 113 -5.60 19.11 3.55
C LEU A 113 -5.90 20.46 2.89
N MET A 114 -6.94 21.18 3.31
CA MET A 114 -7.26 22.52 2.81
C MET A 114 -6.16 23.56 3.12
N ASN A 115 -5.33 23.34 4.15
CA ASN A 115 -4.18 24.18 4.48
C ASN A 115 -2.89 23.77 3.75
N THR A 116 -2.98 22.95 2.71
CA THR A 116 -1.87 22.50 1.88
C THR A 116 -2.08 22.90 0.43
N GLY A 117 -1.19 22.47 -0.46
CA GLY A 117 -1.37 22.64 -1.92
C GLY A 117 -2.36 21.66 -2.54
N CYS A 118 -3.00 20.77 -1.77
CA CYS A 118 -3.86 19.71 -2.26
C CYS A 118 -5.10 20.24 -2.99
N LYS A 119 -5.30 19.76 -4.22
CA LYS A 119 -6.45 20.12 -5.07
C LYS A 119 -7.38 18.96 -5.34
N ARG A 120 -6.87 17.71 -5.22
CA ARG A 120 -7.62 16.51 -5.55
C ARG A 120 -7.57 15.51 -4.38
N ILE A 121 -8.71 14.95 -4.05
CA ILE A 121 -8.84 13.82 -3.12
C ILE A 121 -9.47 12.67 -3.91
N VAL A 122 -8.77 11.53 -3.98
CA VAL A 122 -9.20 10.34 -4.71
C VAL A 122 -9.24 9.15 -3.74
N PHE A 123 -10.33 8.39 -3.72
CA PHE A 123 -10.51 7.33 -2.72
C PHE A 123 -11.30 6.12 -3.25
N LEU A 124 -11.14 4.98 -2.56
CA LEU A 124 -11.79 3.71 -2.92
C LEU A 124 -13.16 3.52 -2.26
N GLU A 125 -13.29 3.94 -1.00
CA GLU A 125 -14.50 3.75 -0.20
C GLU A 125 -14.99 5.08 0.37
N GLU A 126 -16.31 5.27 0.44
CA GLU A 126 -16.88 6.43 1.12
C GLU A 126 -16.92 6.22 2.64
N TYR A 127 -16.55 7.24 3.39
CA TYR A 127 -16.74 7.30 4.83
C TYR A 127 -18.18 7.74 5.14
N VAL A 128 -18.73 7.26 6.25
CA VAL A 128 -20.14 7.45 6.61
C VAL A 128 -20.54 8.93 6.75
N ASN A 129 -19.60 9.83 7.08
CA ASN A 129 -19.88 11.26 7.27
C ASN A 129 -19.62 12.05 5.97
N LEU A 130 -20.67 12.36 5.22
CA LEU A 130 -20.61 13.11 3.96
C LEU A 130 -20.37 14.61 4.14
N GLU A 131 -20.44 15.17 5.34
CA GLU A 131 -20.25 16.61 5.58
C GLU A 131 -18.86 17.09 5.20
N ALA A 132 -17.86 16.23 5.28
CA ALA A 132 -16.49 16.51 4.86
C ALA A 132 -16.41 16.93 3.38
N LYS A 133 -17.19 16.29 2.50
CA LYS A 133 -17.28 16.62 1.08
C LYS A 133 -17.79 18.06 0.85
N ASN A 134 -18.77 18.51 1.64
CA ASN A 134 -19.34 19.85 1.51
C ASN A 134 -18.34 20.96 1.86
N LEU A 135 -17.39 20.67 2.72
CA LEU A 135 -16.31 21.60 3.09
C LEU A 135 -15.23 21.69 2.01
N TRP A 136 -14.94 20.59 1.31
CA TRP A 136 -13.88 20.52 0.31
C TRP A 136 -14.22 21.38 -0.92
N LYS A 137 -13.23 22.15 -1.40
CA LYS A 137 -13.41 23.06 -2.56
C LYS A 137 -12.74 22.56 -3.84
N GLY A 138 -11.91 21.53 -3.75
CA GLY A 138 -11.23 20.91 -4.88
C GLY A 138 -12.01 19.72 -5.45
N GLU A 139 -11.34 18.87 -6.20
CA GLU A 139 -11.91 17.65 -6.76
C GLU A 139 -12.07 16.57 -5.68
N TRP A 140 -13.28 16.02 -5.57
CA TRP A 140 -13.63 14.91 -4.68
C TRP A 140 -14.04 13.70 -5.49
N ILE A 141 -13.14 12.74 -5.65
CA ILE A 141 -13.28 11.67 -6.61
C ILE A 141 -13.44 10.32 -5.89
N TYR A 142 -14.63 9.77 -5.95
CA TYR A 142 -14.88 8.38 -5.63
C TYR A 142 -14.45 7.51 -6.82
N HIS A 143 -13.37 6.74 -6.68
CA HIS A 143 -12.89 5.85 -7.72
C HIS A 143 -13.62 4.52 -7.71
N GLY A 144 -13.98 4.04 -6.53
CA GLY A 144 -14.50 2.69 -6.33
C GLY A 144 -13.41 1.63 -6.28
N PRO A 145 -13.83 0.36 -6.20
CA PRO A 145 -12.93 -0.78 -6.04
C PRO A 145 -11.96 -0.97 -7.23
N ILE A 146 -10.77 -1.52 -6.94
CA ILE A 146 -9.71 -1.81 -7.92
C ILE A 146 -9.26 -3.28 -7.87
N GLU A 147 -10.21 -4.21 -7.68
CA GLU A 147 -9.94 -5.65 -7.56
C GLU A 147 -9.18 -6.21 -8.75
N HIS A 148 -9.46 -5.71 -9.96
CA HIS A 148 -8.72 -6.08 -11.18
C HIS A 148 -7.23 -5.77 -11.08
N VAL A 149 -6.86 -4.65 -10.42
CA VAL A 149 -5.45 -4.28 -10.19
C VAL A 149 -4.79 -5.26 -9.22
N TYR A 150 -5.50 -5.63 -8.15
CA TYR A 150 -4.98 -6.59 -7.16
C TYR A 150 -4.82 -7.98 -7.77
N ALA A 151 -5.79 -8.42 -8.57
CA ALA A 151 -5.72 -9.69 -9.28
C ALA A 151 -4.51 -9.74 -10.21
N GLU A 152 -4.27 -8.69 -10.99
CA GLU A 152 -3.13 -8.61 -11.91
C GLU A 152 -1.78 -8.57 -11.19
N ILE A 153 -1.67 -7.81 -10.11
CA ILE A 153 -0.46 -7.83 -9.24
C ILE A 153 -0.20 -9.24 -8.71
N GLY A 154 -1.25 -9.94 -8.28
CA GLY A 154 -1.16 -11.32 -7.81
C GLY A 154 -0.68 -12.28 -8.90
N LEU A 155 -1.23 -12.20 -10.09
CA LEU A 155 -0.86 -13.02 -11.25
C LEU A 155 0.60 -12.79 -11.67
N VAL A 156 1.02 -11.52 -11.80
CA VAL A 156 2.40 -11.16 -12.15
C VAL A 156 3.38 -11.64 -11.10
N SER A 157 3.03 -11.50 -9.82
CA SER A 157 3.89 -11.96 -8.72
C SER A 157 4.03 -13.48 -8.71
N ALA A 158 2.94 -14.21 -8.91
CA ALA A 158 2.95 -15.68 -8.97
C ALA A 158 3.80 -16.18 -10.14
N LYS A 159 3.65 -15.59 -11.33
CA LYS A 159 4.46 -15.92 -12.51
C LYS A 159 5.94 -15.70 -12.27
N ARG A 160 6.35 -14.55 -11.73
CA ARG A 160 7.75 -14.25 -11.42
C ARG A 160 8.34 -15.22 -10.41
N LEU A 161 7.55 -15.65 -9.40
CA LEU A 161 7.99 -16.63 -8.41
C LEU A 161 8.20 -18.01 -9.03
N SER A 162 7.32 -18.47 -9.94
CA SER A 162 7.50 -19.75 -10.65
C SER A 162 8.72 -19.74 -11.54
N GLU A 163 8.91 -18.70 -12.35
CA GLU A 163 10.09 -18.53 -13.20
C GLU A 163 11.40 -18.49 -12.40
N SER A 164 11.39 -17.81 -11.23
CA SER A 164 12.55 -17.76 -10.34
C SER A 164 12.90 -19.15 -9.76
N ARG A 165 11.88 -19.93 -9.39
CA ARG A 165 12.06 -21.33 -8.92
C ARG A 165 12.63 -22.23 -10.00
N GLU A 166 12.11 -22.12 -11.23
CA GLU A 166 12.59 -22.90 -12.37
C GLU A 166 14.06 -22.59 -12.70
N ARG A 167 14.45 -21.30 -12.73
CA ARG A 167 15.84 -20.88 -12.93
C ARG A 167 16.74 -21.42 -11.83
N LYS A 168 16.33 -21.36 -10.57
CA LYS A 168 17.10 -21.89 -9.44
C LYS A 168 17.30 -23.40 -9.56
N ASN A 169 16.24 -24.14 -9.89
CA ASN A 169 16.31 -25.59 -10.09
C ASN A 169 17.19 -25.96 -11.29
N HIS A 170 17.16 -25.18 -12.38
CA HIS A 170 18.03 -25.38 -13.53
C HIS A 170 19.51 -25.20 -13.16
N ILE A 171 19.85 -24.17 -12.40
CA ILE A 171 21.23 -23.92 -11.92
C ILE A 171 21.73 -25.07 -11.03
N ILE A 172 20.88 -25.58 -10.14
CA ILE A 172 21.22 -26.71 -9.28
C ILE A 172 21.54 -27.94 -10.14
N ARG A 173 20.66 -28.28 -11.11
CA ARG A 173 20.89 -29.42 -12.02
C ARG A 173 22.18 -29.32 -12.84
N LEU A 174 22.58 -28.12 -13.23
CA LEU A 174 23.82 -27.87 -13.95
C LEU A 174 25.05 -28.02 -13.04
N ARG A 175 24.96 -27.71 -11.76
CA ARG A 175 26.02 -27.92 -10.77
C ARG A 175 26.21 -29.39 -10.50
N ASP A 176 25.13 -30.14 -10.31
CA ASP A 176 25.17 -31.57 -10.04
C ASP A 176 25.80 -32.35 -11.20
N LYS A 177 25.53 -31.96 -12.45
CA LYS A 177 26.15 -32.55 -13.64
C LYS A 177 27.65 -32.31 -13.77
N ARG A 178 28.22 -31.24 -13.17
CA ARG A 178 29.65 -30.93 -13.17
C ARG A 178 30.41 -31.61 -12.03
N SER A 179 29.72 -32.14 -11.05
CA SER A 179 30.31 -32.81 -9.89
C SER A 179 30.42 -34.33 -10.04
N ILE A 180 30.09 -34.90 -11.23
CA ILE A 180 30.35 -36.31 -11.52
C ILE A 180 31.80 -36.38 -12.02
N PRO A 181 32.73 -36.95 -11.26
CA PRO A 181 34.11 -37.18 -11.74
C PRO A 181 34.06 -38.21 -12.88
N ASP A 182 34.73 -37.90 -14.00
CA ASP A 182 34.96 -38.87 -15.07
C ASP A 182 35.67 -40.09 -14.49
N GLY A 183 34.87 -41.11 -14.24
CA GLY A 183 35.38 -42.42 -13.81
C GLY A 183 36.00 -43.17 -14.98
N THR A 184 37.17 -42.74 -15.43
CA THR A 184 38.03 -43.58 -16.28
C THR A 184 39.30 -43.91 -15.49
N GLY A 185 39.16 -44.84 -14.53
CA GLY A 185 40.29 -45.59 -14.00
C GLY A 185 40.53 -46.76 -14.91
N SER A 186 41.41 -46.62 -15.88
CA SER A 186 41.95 -47.73 -16.64
C SER A 186 42.77 -48.64 -15.71
N GLY A 187 42.34 -49.88 -15.59
CA GLY A 187 43.15 -50.93 -15.04
C GLY A 187 44.40 -51.17 -15.89
N GLY A 188 45.50 -51.33 -15.24
CA GLY A 188 46.78 -51.79 -15.78
C GLY A 188 47.36 -52.83 -14.83
N SER A 189 47.17 -53.98 -15.15
CA SER A 189 47.78 -55.30 -15.20
C SER A 189 49.28 -55.37 -14.87
N GLN A 190 49.60 -56.42 -14.13
CA GLN A 190 50.86 -57.29 -14.20
C GLN A 190 52.14 -56.58 -13.72
N ILE A 191 52.85 -57.19 -12.76
CA ILE A 191 53.48 -58.51 -12.58
C ILE A 191 53.74 -58.70 -11.10
#